data_f00bad641cb1128de48b0329b43cb615
#
_entry.id   f00bad641cb1128de48b0329b43cb615
#
_cell.length_a   1.000
_cell.length_b   1.000
_cell.length_c   1.000
_cell.angle_alpha   90.00
_cell.angle_beta   90.00
_cell.angle_gamma   90.00
#
_symmetry.space_group_name_H-M   'P 1'
#
loop_
_entity.id
_entity.type
_entity.pdbx_description
1 polymer ?
#
loop_
_entity_poly.entity_id
_entity_poly.type
_entity_poly.pdbx_seq_one_letter_code
_entity_poly.pdbx_strand_id
1 'polypeptide(L)'
;MDPPNAFLRTVGAPLDAAAGEAAFASSSAAITHIPDPTPVVRQIKKRLVKYKRADGLDLSFTLYTPPGYQEGQRVPTILYAYPLDYADASKAGQTTGSQETFTRLRQYRLLLLAGYAIIDNAAFPIVGDPKKAYDTYMEQLVADAKAAVDEAVRLGVADPERIGVTGHSHGALMTANLLAHSDLFRAGVATSGSYNKTLTPFGFQSEQRSVWEAQDVYLKVSPFFYADKMKLPILIVHGADDANPGTTPLQASKLYEAIRGNGGTTRLVMLPHEPHWYAAKESNEQLVYEMLRWFDTYVKNAPPRTPAATAAP
;
A
#
# COMPACT_ATOMS: atom_id res chain seq x y z
N MET A 1 6.22 19.18 6.07
CA MET A 1 5.49 18.93 7.33
C MET A 1 5.89 19.97 8.37
N ASP A 2 5.52 21.20 8.13
CA ASP A 2 5.82 22.30 9.07
C ASP A 2 4.79 22.34 10.20
N PRO A 3 5.15 22.87 11.41
CA PRO A 3 4.17 23.07 12.46
C PRO A 3 3.05 23.99 11.97
N PRO A 4 1.83 23.86 12.53
CA PRO A 4 0.66 24.59 12.05
C PRO A 4 0.71 26.06 12.46
N ASN A 5 1.69 26.80 11.96
CA ASN A 5 1.81 28.24 12.15
C ASN A 5 1.00 29.01 11.09
N ALA A 6 0.44 30.14 11.50
CA ALA A 6 -0.18 31.10 10.61
C ALA A 6 0.88 32.09 10.08
N PHE A 7 0.80 32.42 8.81
CA PHE A 7 1.70 33.34 8.15
C PHE A 7 0.91 34.45 7.46
N LEU A 8 1.39 35.67 7.60
CA LEU A 8 0.98 36.77 6.75
C LEU A 8 1.86 36.76 5.50
N ARG A 9 1.26 36.56 4.33
CA ARG A 9 1.94 36.68 3.05
C ARG A 9 1.61 38.01 2.39
N THR A 10 2.62 38.83 2.15
CA THR A 10 2.51 40.04 1.36
C THR A 10 2.92 39.72 -0.07
N VAL A 11 2.05 40.02 -1.03
CA VAL A 11 2.30 39.84 -2.45
C VAL A 11 2.50 41.23 -3.07
N GLY A 12 3.68 41.43 -3.64
CA GLY A 12 4.03 42.67 -4.35
C GLY A 12 3.60 42.68 -5.81
N ALA A 13 4.09 43.65 -6.55
CA ALA A 13 3.83 43.77 -7.98
C ALA A 13 4.36 42.55 -8.77
N PRO A 14 3.77 42.25 -9.94
CA PRO A 14 4.26 41.19 -10.83
C PRO A 14 5.73 41.43 -11.17
N LEU A 15 6.55 40.43 -11.04
CA LEU A 15 7.88 40.38 -11.61
C LEU A 15 7.72 40.09 -13.09
N ASP A 16 8.21 40.94 -13.93
CA ASP A 16 8.18 41.03 -15.39
C ASP A 16 7.48 39.89 -16.17
N ALA A 17 6.46 40.22 -16.93
CA ALA A 17 5.53 39.32 -17.64
C ALA A 17 6.15 38.59 -18.85
N ALA A 18 7.44 38.67 -19.09
CA ALA A 18 8.11 38.11 -20.27
C ALA A 18 8.32 36.60 -20.28
N ALA A 19 8.06 35.90 -19.15
CA ALA A 19 8.36 34.47 -18.97
C ALA A 19 7.13 33.55 -18.85
N GLY A 20 5.95 33.98 -19.24
CA GLY A 20 4.79 33.07 -19.33
C GLY A 20 4.12 32.59 -18.04
N GLU A 21 4.74 32.77 -16.88
CA GLU A 21 4.17 32.57 -15.57
C GLU A 21 4.27 33.87 -14.75
N ALA A 22 3.14 34.37 -14.24
CA ALA A 22 3.11 35.55 -13.41
C ALA A 22 3.80 35.29 -12.06
N ALA A 23 5.10 35.49 -11.99
CA ALA A 23 5.84 35.47 -10.75
C ALA A 23 5.60 36.81 -10.01
N PHE A 24 5.17 36.73 -8.76
CA PHE A 24 5.00 37.89 -7.88
C PHE A 24 6.08 37.91 -6.82
N ALA A 25 6.67 39.06 -6.56
CA ALA A 25 7.47 39.23 -5.36
C ALA A 25 6.60 38.97 -4.14
N SER A 26 7.01 38.09 -3.27
CA SER A 26 6.26 37.84 -2.04
C SER A 26 7.19 37.65 -0.84
N SER A 27 6.72 38.11 0.31
CA SER A 27 7.36 37.84 1.60
C SER A 27 6.35 37.20 2.54
N SER A 28 6.83 36.35 3.44
CA SER A 28 5.99 35.72 4.47
C SER A 28 6.58 35.99 5.84
N ALA A 29 5.75 36.43 6.79
CA ALA A 29 6.10 36.61 8.18
C ALA A 29 5.20 35.75 9.05
N ALA A 30 5.79 34.98 9.97
CA ALA A 30 5.00 34.18 10.91
C ALA A 30 4.23 35.08 11.88
N ILE A 31 2.92 34.83 12.04
CA ILE A 31 2.06 35.52 13.02
C ILE A 31 1.98 34.68 14.29
N THR A 32 2.11 33.37 14.20
CA THR A 32 2.17 32.45 15.34
C THR A 32 3.51 31.74 15.38
N HIS A 33 3.93 31.34 16.57
CA HIS A 33 5.22 30.69 16.82
C HIS A 33 5.00 29.40 17.63
N ILE A 34 4.12 28.52 17.13
CA ILE A 34 3.86 27.22 17.74
C ILE A 34 5.13 26.37 17.55
N PRO A 35 5.73 25.85 18.64
CA PRO A 35 6.89 24.99 18.52
C PRO A 35 6.54 23.71 17.75
N ASP A 36 7.52 23.19 17.04
CA ASP A 36 7.34 21.92 16.31
C ASP A 36 7.20 20.76 17.32
N PRO A 37 6.03 20.11 17.40
CA PRO A 37 5.81 18.99 18.31
C PRO A 37 6.51 17.70 17.83
N THR A 38 6.95 17.64 16.55
CA THR A 38 7.49 16.42 15.94
C THR A 38 8.68 16.70 15.03
N PRO A 39 9.78 17.29 15.52
CA PRO A 39 10.90 17.71 14.67
C PRO A 39 11.55 16.55 13.90
N VAL A 40 11.50 15.33 14.42
CA VAL A 40 12.01 14.12 13.73
C VAL A 40 11.27 13.83 12.42
N VAL A 41 10.00 14.20 12.31
CA VAL A 41 9.18 13.98 11.12
C VAL A 41 9.68 14.80 9.92
N ARG A 42 10.35 15.94 10.16
CA ARG A 42 10.95 16.77 9.11
C ARG A 42 12.16 16.12 8.44
N GLN A 43 12.76 15.12 9.08
CA GLN A 43 13.87 14.35 8.50
C GLN A 43 13.41 13.31 7.50
N ILE A 44 12.11 13.02 7.44
CA ILE A 44 11.52 12.14 6.45
C ILE A 44 11.63 12.81 5.08
N LYS A 45 12.32 12.15 4.15
CA LYS A 45 12.39 12.61 2.77
C LYS A 45 11.37 11.85 1.92
N LYS A 46 10.80 12.54 0.94
CA LYS A 46 9.93 11.92 -0.06
C LYS A 46 10.35 12.32 -1.46
N ARG A 47 10.19 11.41 -2.41
CA ARG A 47 10.37 11.69 -3.84
C ARG A 47 9.40 10.87 -4.68
N LEU A 48 8.93 11.45 -5.78
CA LEU A 48 8.20 10.72 -6.82
C LEU A 48 9.20 9.91 -7.63
N VAL A 49 8.94 8.60 -7.75
CA VAL A 49 9.71 7.67 -8.57
C VAL A 49 8.83 7.25 -9.75
N LYS A 50 9.34 7.39 -10.96
CA LYS A 50 8.70 6.92 -12.19
C LYS A 50 9.49 5.75 -12.74
N TYR A 51 8.81 4.71 -13.16
CA TYR A 51 9.41 3.47 -13.67
C TYR A 51 8.49 2.80 -14.68
N LYS A 52 8.92 1.69 -15.27
CA LYS A 52 8.12 0.94 -16.23
C LYS A 52 7.88 -0.48 -15.75
N ARG A 53 6.67 -0.96 -16.00
CA ARG A 53 6.37 -2.39 -15.95
C ARG A 53 7.01 -3.10 -17.14
N ALA A 54 7.20 -4.42 -17.07
CA ALA A 54 7.88 -5.18 -18.11
C ALA A 54 7.23 -5.10 -19.50
N ASP A 55 5.92 -4.84 -19.55
CA ASP A 55 5.17 -4.62 -20.80
C ASP A 55 5.25 -3.19 -21.33
N GLY A 56 6.07 -2.33 -20.69
CA GLY A 56 6.30 -0.94 -21.07
C GLY A 56 5.36 0.08 -20.45
N LEU A 57 4.38 -0.35 -19.64
CA LEU A 57 3.44 0.55 -18.98
C LEU A 57 4.18 1.46 -17.98
N ASP A 58 3.93 2.77 -18.10
CA ASP A 58 4.49 3.77 -17.19
C ASP A 58 3.81 3.73 -15.82
N LEU A 59 4.59 3.52 -14.78
CA LEU A 59 4.14 3.45 -13.40
C LEU A 59 4.85 4.48 -12.54
N SER A 60 4.32 4.70 -11.34
CA SER A 60 4.94 5.58 -10.34
C SER A 60 4.60 5.18 -8.91
N PHE A 61 5.45 5.59 -7.98
CA PHE A 61 5.16 5.58 -6.55
C PHE A 61 5.84 6.77 -5.87
N THR A 62 5.37 7.11 -4.68
CA THR A 62 6.10 8.03 -3.80
C THR A 62 6.98 7.23 -2.85
N LEU A 63 8.28 7.42 -2.93
CA LEU A 63 9.24 6.81 -2.02
C LEU A 63 9.47 7.70 -0.81
N TYR A 64 9.23 7.15 0.39
CA TYR A 64 9.60 7.79 1.65
C TYR A 64 10.78 7.05 2.27
N THR A 65 11.77 7.81 2.76
CA THR A 65 12.90 7.25 3.53
C THR A 65 12.83 7.71 4.98
N PRO A 66 13.25 6.85 5.93
CA PRO A 66 13.15 7.14 7.36
C PRO A 66 14.06 8.30 7.79
N PRO A 67 13.81 8.91 8.97
CA PRO A 67 14.74 9.86 9.56
C PRO A 67 16.15 9.28 9.65
N GLY A 68 17.16 10.09 9.33
CA GLY A 68 18.56 9.66 9.37
C GLY A 68 19.02 8.73 8.25
N TYR A 69 18.16 8.43 7.26
CA TYR A 69 18.50 7.59 6.12
C TYR A 69 19.73 8.13 5.36
N GLN A 70 20.66 7.24 5.03
CA GLN A 70 21.83 7.52 4.20
C GLN A 70 21.65 6.90 2.80
N GLU A 71 21.95 7.65 1.75
CA GLU A 71 21.87 7.14 0.38
C GLU A 71 22.70 5.87 0.19
N GLY A 72 22.10 4.87 -0.46
CA GLY A 72 22.69 3.55 -0.67
C GLY A 72 22.56 2.57 0.49
N GLN A 73 22.06 3.01 1.64
CA GLN A 73 21.74 2.12 2.74
C GLN A 73 20.44 1.38 2.46
N ARG A 74 20.50 0.06 2.27
CA ARG A 74 19.30 -0.76 2.14
C ARG A 74 18.60 -0.93 3.48
N VAL A 75 17.33 -0.62 3.52
CA VAL A 75 16.50 -0.68 4.73
C VAL A 75 15.26 -1.58 4.52
N PRO A 76 14.69 -2.13 5.61
CA PRO A 76 13.40 -2.82 5.52
C PRO A 76 12.36 -1.89 4.89
N THR A 77 11.55 -2.41 3.98
CA THR A 77 10.66 -1.58 3.15
C THR A 77 9.24 -2.13 3.16
N ILE A 78 8.26 -1.26 3.25
CA ILE A 78 6.83 -1.61 3.18
C ILE A 78 6.24 -1.01 1.91
N LEU A 79 5.58 -1.85 1.12
CA LEU A 79 4.80 -1.43 -0.03
C LEU A 79 3.35 -1.24 0.38
N TYR A 80 2.80 -0.06 0.07
CA TYR A 80 1.37 0.25 0.16
C TYR A 80 0.82 0.57 -1.22
N ALA A 81 -0.23 -0.14 -1.63
CA ALA A 81 -0.93 0.11 -2.89
C ALA A 81 -2.44 -0.14 -2.75
N TYR A 82 -3.15 0.36 -3.73
CA TYR A 82 -4.57 0.11 -3.95
C TYR A 82 -4.80 -0.05 -5.44
N PRO A 83 -5.11 -1.25 -5.96
CA PRO A 83 -5.36 -1.46 -7.38
C PRO A 83 -6.52 -0.60 -7.88
N LEU A 84 -6.33 0.03 -9.04
CA LEU A 84 -7.32 0.84 -9.72
C LEU A 84 -7.52 0.37 -11.15
N ASP A 85 -8.74 0.45 -11.64
CA ASP A 85 -9.14 -0.05 -12.94
C ASP A 85 -9.07 1.04 -14.01
N TYR A 86 -8.52 0.69 -15.18
CA TYR A 86 -8.35 1.60 -16.31
C TYR A 86 -8.73 0.90 -17.62
N ALA A 87 -9.59 1.54 -18.42
CA ALA A 87 -9.89 1.08 -19.76
C ALA A 87 -8.77 1.42 -20.77
N ASP A 88 -7.95 2.44 -20.48
CA ASP A 88 -6.91 2.97 -21.34
C ASP A 88 -5.56 2.97 -20.62
N ALA A 89 -4.60 2.22 -21.16
CA ALA A 89 -3.25 2.11 -20.63
C ALA A 89 -2.52 3.47 -20.56
N SER A 90 -2.80 4.38 -21.49
CA SER A 90 -2.14 5.70 -21.52
C SER A 90 -2.49 6.60 -20.33
N LYS A 91 -3.59 6.28 -19.63
CA LYS A 91 -4.08 7.01 -18.44
C LYS A 91 -3.79 6.28 -17.15
N ALA A 92 -3.30 5.06 -17.24
CA ALA A 92 -3.09 4.18 -16.10
C ALA A 92 -1.75 4.49 -15.39
N GLY A 93 -1.73 4.30 -14.07
CA GLY A 93 -0.50 4.18 -13.30
C GLY A 93 0.29 5.45 -13.03
N GLN A 94 -0.20 6.62 -13.46
CA GLN A 94 0.54 7.87 -13.31
C GLN A 94 0.13 8.62 -12.04
N THR A 95 1.07 8.81 -11.13
CA THR A 95 0.90 9.77 -10.03
C THR A 95 1.23 11.16 -10.55
N THR A 96 0.26 12.06 -10.47
CA THR A 96 0.39 13.47 -10.84
C THR A 96 0.27 14.38 -9.62
N GLY A 97 0.72 15.61 -9.74
CA GLY A 97 0.60 16.63 -8.70
C GLY A 97 1.92 16.95 -7.99
N SER A 98 1.86 18.00 -7.19
CA SER A 98 3.04 18.53 -6.51
C SER A 98 3.54 17.61 -5.40
N GLN A 99 4.83 17.37 -5.37
CA GLN A 99 5.51 16.71 -4.25
C GLN A 99 5.74 17.65 -3.05
N GLU A 100 5.49 18.94 -3.23
CA GLU A 100 5.59 19.98 -2.20
C GLU A 100 4.35 20.06 -1.29
N THR A 101 3.28 19.31 -1.62
CA THR A 101 2.07 19.30 -0.81
C THR A 101 2.29 18.68 0.57
N PHE A 102 1.54 19.18 1.54
CA PHE A 102 1.56 18.69 2.91
C PHE A 102 1.29 17.17 2.95
N THR A 103 2.12 16.44 3.67
CA THR A 103 1.99 14.99 3.83
C THR A 103 1.41 14.66 5.20
N ARG A 104 0.22 14.07 5.21
CA ARG A 104 -0.36 13.50 6.43
C ARG A 104 0.26 12.12 6.70
N LEU A 105 0.80 11.91 7.91
CA LEU A 105 1.23 10.58 8.33
C LEU A 105 -0.01 9.72 8.62
N ARG A 106 -0.30 8.77 7.75
CA ARG A 106 -1.26 7.70 7.98
C ARG A 106 -0.59 6.58 8.79
N GLN A 107 -1.38 5.64 9.32
CA GLN A 107 -0.92 4.59 10.25
C GLN A 107 0.34 3.85 9.74
N TYR A 108 0.31 3.32 8.52
CA TYR A 108 1.46 2.61 7.94
C TYR A 108 2.70 3.50 7.70
N ARG A 109 2.51 4.82 7.52
CA ARG A 109 3.63 5.76 7.35
C ARG A 109 4.35 6.05 8.68
N LEU A 110 3.73 5.75 9.82
CA LEU A 110 4.41 5.84 11.12
C LEU A 110 5.55 4.82 11.26
N LEU A 111 5.55 3.76 10.46
CA LEU A 111 6.67 2.81 10.36
C LEU A 111 7.98 3.46 9.91
N LEU A 112 7.92 4.63 9.24
CA LEU A 112 9.11 5.45 8.94
C LEU A 112 9.91 5.79 10.20
N LEU A 113 9.22 6.07 11.32
CA LEU A 113 9.85 6.39 12.60
C LEU A 113 10.53 5.18 13.24
N ALA A 114 10.18 3.97 12.77
CA ALA A 114 10.81 2.72 13.17
C ALA A 114 11.89 2.24 12.19
N GLY A 115 12.29 3.09 11.23
CA GLY A 115 13.41 2.82 10.31
C GLY A 115 13.04 2.06 9.04
N TYR A 116 11.75 1.97 8.70
CA TYR A 116 11.31 1.43 7.42
C TYR A 116 11.31 2.51 6.34
N ALA A 117 11.63 2.13 5.10
CA ALA A 117 11.21 2.90 3.93
C ALA A 117 9.79 2.52 3.52
N ILE A 118 9.08 3.44 2.87
CA ILE A 118 7.71 3.19 2.38
C ILE A 118 7.65 3.46 0.88
N ILE A 119 7.28 2.44 0.11
CA ILE A 119 6.81 2.57 -1.26
C ILE A 119 5.32 2.88 -1.16
N ASP A 120 4.97 4.16 -1.29
CA ASP A 120 3.63 4.65 -1.00
C ASP A 120 2.85 4.94 -2.25
N ASN A 121 1.56 4.62 -2.20
CA ASN A 121 0.65 4.86 -3.32
C ASN A 121 1.23 4.35 -4.64
N ALA A 122 1.80 3.14 -4.59
CA ALA A 122 2.32 2.51 -5.78
C ALA A 122 1.19 2.28 -6.78
N ALA A 123 1.42 2.70 -8.02
CA ALA A 123 0.46 2.53 -9.09
C ALA A 123 0.32 1.05 -9.43
N PHE A 124 -0.88 0.52 -9.22
CA PHE A 124 -1.27 -0.86 -9.51
C PHE A 124 -2.49 -0.86 -10.43
N PRO A 125 -2.31 -0.50 -11.70
CA PRO A 125 -3.41 -0.43 -12.65
C PRO A 125 -3.81 -1.81 -13.15
N ILE A 126 -5.11 -2.08 -13.11
CA ILE A 126 -5.72 -3.19 -13.80
C ILE A 126 -6.27 -2.64 -15.12
N VAL A 127 -5.56 -2.92 -16.19
CA VAL A 127 -5.84 -2.33 -17.51
C VAL A 127 -6.55 -3.34 -18.41
N GLY A 128 -7.61 -2.91 -19.04
CA GLY A 128 -8.33 -3.71 -20.03
C GLY A 128 -9.77 -3.26 -20.23
N ASP A 129 -10.46 -3.94 -21.16
CA ASP A 129 -11.90 -3.80 -21.32
C ASP A 129 -12.59 -4.05 -19.96
N PRO A 130 -13.42 -3.13 -19.46
CA PRO A 130 -14.11 -3.28 -18.18
C PRO A 130 -14.85 -4.63 -17.99
N LYS A 131 -15.28 -5.25 -19.08
CA LYS A 131 -15.92 -6.57 -19.05
C LYS A 131 -14.95 -7.75 -18.97
N LYS A 132 -13.63 -7.53 -19.13
CA LYS A 132 -12.62 -8.59 -19.23
C LYS A 132 -11.33 -8.30 -18.44
N ALA A 133 -11.16 -7.09 -17.91
CA ALA A 133 -9.92 -6.67 -17.24
C ALA A 133 -9.53 -7.61 -16.09
N TYR A 134 -10.52 -8.15 -15.38
CA TYR A 134 -10.30 -9.10 -14.29
C TYR A 134 -9.93 -10.52 -14.72
N ASP A 135 -10.05 -10.87 -16.00
CA ASP A 135 -9.55 -12.16 -16.52
C ASP A 135 -8.02 -12.26 -16.35
N THR A 136 -7.31 -11.11 -16.39
CA THR A 136 -5.85 -10.98 -16.23
C THR A 136 -5.45 -10.24 -14.93
N TYR A 137 -6.36 -10.14 -13.96
CA TYR A 137 -6.12 -9.41 -12.71
C TYR A 137 -4.86 -9.87 -11.98
N MET A 138 -4.70 -11.18 -11.82
CA MET A 138 -3.59 -11.74 -11.03
C MET A 138 -2.24 -11.51 -11.70
N GLU A 139 -2.18 -11.68 -13.02
CA GLU A 139 -0.98 -11.46 -13.83
C GLU A 139 -0.54 -9.99 -13.74
N GLN A 140 -1.48 -9.06 -13.88
CA GLN A 140 -1.22 -7.63 -13.79
C GLN A 140 -0.79 -7.25 -12.38
N LEU A 141 -1.50 -7.73 -11.34
CA LEU A 141 -1.21 -7.46 -9.95
C LEU A 141 0.22 -7.85 -9.56
N VAL A 142 0.64 -9.06 -9.95
CA VAL A 142 2.00 -9.56 -9.66
C VAL A 142 3.05 -8.78 -10.45
N ALA A 143 2.76 -8.41 -11.71
CA ALA A 143 3.66 -7.62 -12.53
C ALA A 143 3.85 -6.20 -11.98
N ASP A 144 2.79 -5.56 -11.49
CA ASP A 144 2.85 -4.24 -10.85
C ASP A 144 3.70 -4.28 -9.57
N ALA A 145 3.45 -5.28 -8.72
CA ALA A 145 4.20 -5.47 -7.49
C ALA A 145 5.69 -5.70 -7.76
N LYS A 146 5.99 -6.58 -8.73
CA LYS A 146 7.37 -6.86 -9.12
C LYS A 146 8.08 -5.61 -9.63
N ALA A 147 7.44 -4.84 -10.51
CA ALA A 147 8.03 -3.62 -11.05
C ALA A 147 8.33 -2.58 -9.96
N ALA A 148 7.41 -2.40 -9.00
CA ALA A 148 7.61 -1.48 -7.89
C ALA A 148 8.75 -1.92 -6.96
N VAL A 149 8.81 -3.21 -6.63
CA VAL A 149 9.87 -3.80 -5.79
C VAL A 149 11.23 -3.71 -6.48
N ASP A 150 11.31 -4.14 -7.74
CA ASP A 150 12.55 -4.12 -8.52
C ASP A 150 13.12 -2.70 -8.61
N GLU A 151 12.27 -1.70 -8.83
CA GLU A 151 12.70 -0.31 -8.90
C GLU A 151 13.23 0.20 -7.55
N ALA A 152 12.56 -0.10 -6.44
CA ALA A 152 13.03 0.31 -5.11
C ALA A 152 14.36 -0.37 -4.71
N VAL A 153 14.55 -1.62 -5.13
CA VAL A 153 15.81 -2.36 -4.97
C VAL A 153 16.92 -1.78 -5.86
N ARG A 154 16.59 -1.46 -7.12
CA ARG A 154 17.54 -0.81 -8.07
C ARG A 154 18.01 0.54 -7.56
N LEU A 155 17.14 1.32 -6.92
CA LEU A 155 17.46 2.59 -6.27
C LEU A 155 18.35 2.45 -5.03
N GLY A 156 18.65 1.22 -4.59
CA GLY A 156 19.48 0.95 -3.42
C GLY A 156 18.82 1.24 -2.07
N VAL A 157 17.50 1.44 -2.05
CA VAL A 157 16.73 1.75 -0.84
C VAL A 157 16.15 0.49 -0.22
N ALA A 158 15.42 -0.33 -0.99
CA ALA A 158 14.81 -1.54 -0.48
C ALA A 158 15.83 -2.68 -0.35
N ASP A 159 15.81 -3.34 0.81
CA ASP A 159 16.48 -4.61 0.98
C ASP A 159 15.57 -5.74 0.45
N PRO A 160 15.95 -6.45 -0.62
CA PRO A 160 15.11 -7.48 -1.22
C PRO A 160 14.73 -8.61 -0.26
N GLU A 161 15.53 -8.83 0.79
CA GLU A 161 15.27 -9.83 1.82
C GLU A 161 14.32 -9.32 2.91
N ARG A 162 13.95 -8.03 2.92
CA ARG A 162 13.17 -7.41 3.99
C ARG A 162 12.09 -6.49 3.45
N ILE A 163 11.19 -7.04 2.61
CA ILE A 163 10.07 -6.30 2.03
C ILE A 163 8.75 -6.86 2.58
N GLY A 164 7.90 -5.98 3.11
CA GLY A 164 6.52 -6.27 3.50
C GLY A 164 5.53 -5.57 2.58
N VAL A 165 4.27 -6.01 2.63
CA VAL A 165 3.18 -5.42 1.85
C VAL A 165 1.98 -5.13 2.75
N THR A 166 1.28 -4.01 2.48
CA THR A 166 0.06 -3.67 3.19
C THR A 166 -0.92 -2.95 2.28
N GLY A 167 -2.19 -3.06 2.62
CA GLY A 167 -3.26 -2.35 1.93
C GLY A 167 -4.57 -2.41 2.71
N HIS A 168 -5.47 -1.51 2.34
CA HIS A 168 -6.79 -1.39 2.93
C HIS A 168 -7.87 -1.70 1.90
N SER A 169 -8.98 -2.34 2.32
CA SER A 169 -10.10 -2.62 1.44
C SER A 169 -9.70 -3.49 0.23
N HIS A 170 -9.80 -2.99 -1.00
CA HIS A 170 -9.30 -3.69 -2.20
C HIS A 170 -7.77 -3.85 -2.17
N GLY A 171 -7.04 -2.94 -1.49
CA GLY A 171 -5.61 -3.10 -1.21
C GLY A 171 -5.30 -4.26 -0.24
N ALA A 172 -6.23 -4.61 0.65
CA ALA A 172 -6.10 -5.80 1.50
C ALA A 172 -6.32 -7.10 0.71
N LEU A 173 -7.25 -7.10 -0.25
CA LEU A 173 -7.38 -8.19 -1.23
C LEU A 173 -6.08 -8.38 -2.02
N MET A 174 -5.50 -7.28 -2.53
CA MET A 174 -4.20 -7.26 -3.18
C MET A 174 -3.13 -7.88 -2.29
N THR A 175 -3.03 -7.42 -1.02
CA THR A 175 -2.04 -7.92 -0.05
C THR A 175 -2.13 -9.44 0.11
N ALA A 176 -3.33 -9.97 0.33
CA ALA A 176 -3.53 -11.41 0.50
C ALA A 176 -3.21 -12.20 -0.78
N ASN A 177 -3.60 -11.68 -1.95
CA ASN A 177 -3.28 -12.30 -3.24
C ASN A 177 -1.77 -12.31 -3.52
N LEU A 178 -1.06 -11.22 -3.24
CA LEU A 178 0.39 -11.16 -3.44
C LEU A 178 1.14 -12.16 -2.55
N LEU A 179 0.66 -12.42 -1.33
CA LEU A 179 1.25 -13.43 -0.46
C LEU A 179 0.93 -14.87 -0.91
N ALA A 180 -0.18 -15.08 -1.62
CA ALA A 180 -0.56 -16.38 -2.15
C ALA A 180 0.10 -16.72 -3.50
N HIS A 181 0.44 -15.70 -4.30
CA HIS A 181 0.83 -15.84 -5.70
C HIS A 181 2.22 -15.29 -6.04
N SER A 182 2.98 -14.79 -5.06
CA SER A 182 4.35 -14.32 -5.28
C SER A 182 5.23 -14.58 -4.06
N ASP A 183 6.53 -14.55 -4.27
CA ASP A 183 7.58 -14.63 -3.25
C ASP A 183 8.28 -13.27 -2.99
N LEU A 184 7.70 -12.19 -3.53
CA LEU A 184 8.27 -10.84 -3.45
C LEU A 184 8.37 -10.32 -2.00
N PHE A 185 7.46 -10.75 -1.14
CA PHE A 185 7.30 -10.21 0.21
C PHE A 185 7.67 -11.23 1.30
N ARG A 186 7.93 -10.74 2.51
CA ARG A 186 8.20 -11.57 3.69
C ARG A 186 6.96 -11.76 4.55
N ALA A 187 6.11 -10.75 4.60
CA ALA A 187 4.86 -10.74 5.35
C ALA A 187 3.92 -9.65 4.84
N GLY A 188 2.65 -9.74 5.19
CA GLY A 188 1.66 -8.73 4.87
C GLY A 188 0.78 -8.32 6.04
N VAL A 189 0.21 -7.12 5.93
CA VAL A 189 -0.85 -6.62 6.80
C VAL A 189 -2.04 -6.19 5.95
N ALA A 190 -3.17 -6.84 6.12
CA ALA A 190 -4.39 -6.62 5.35
C ALA A 190 -5.48 -6.02 6.25
N THR A 191 -5.96 -4.82 5.92
CA THR A 191 -6.95 -4.11 6.73
C THR A 191 -8.30 -3.97 6.02
N SER A 192 -9.39 -4.36 6.69
CA SER A 192 -10.79 -4.29 6.21
C SER A 192 -10.99 -4.81 4.78
N GLY A 193 -10.45 -6.00 4.49
CA GLY A 193 -10.41 -6.55 3.15
C GLY A 193 -11.63 -7.41 2.78
N SER A 194 -11.72 -7.66 1.48
CA SER A 194 -12.65 -8.61 0.88
C SER A 194 -11.86 -9.79 0.32
N TYR A 195 -12.01 -10.97 0.85
CA TYR A 195 -11.12 -12.09 0.55
C TYR A 195 -11.80 -13.24 -0.20
N ASN A 196 -13.12 -13.22 -0.27
CA ASN A 196 -13.92 -14.15 -1.05
C ASN A 196 -14.97 -13.39 -1.86
N LYS A 197 -14.73 -13.22 -3.15
CA LYS A 197 -15.58 -12.43 -4.05
C LYS A 197 -16.91 -13.13 -4.37
N THR A 198 -17.04 -14.43 -4.12
CA THR A 198 -18.34 -15.12 -4.27
C THR A 198 -19.39 -14.59 -3.30
N LEU A 199 -18.97 -13.88 -2.23
CA LEU A 199 -19.89 -13.20 -1.30
C LEU A 199 -20.38 -11.83 -1.81
N THR A 200 -19.85 -11.36 -2.95
CA THR A 200 -20.36 -10.19 -3.69
C THR A 200 -20.73 -10.62 -5.11
N PRO A 201 -21.79 -11.44 -5.28
CA PRO A 201 -21.97 -12.23 -6.51
C PRO A 201 -22.41 -11.43 -7.74
N PHE A 202 -22.73 -10.14 -7.59
CA PHE A 202 -23.21 -9.28 -8.68
C PHE A 202 -22.20 -8.18 -9.06
N GLY A 203 -20.91 -8.46 -8.90
CA GLY A 203 -19.84 -7.55 -9.28
C GLY A 203 -19.02 -7.03 -8.10
N PHE A 204 -17.84 -6.51 -8.42
CA PHE A 204 -16.93 -5.86 -7.47
C PHE A 204 -15.96 -4.95 -8.25
N GLN A 205 -15.65 -3.77 -7.72
CA GLN A 205 -14.87 -2.77 -8.44
C GLN A 205 -15.46 -2.50 -9.83
N SER A 206 -14.70 -2.63 -10.90
CA SER A 206 -15.20 -2.51 -12.27
C SER A 206 -15.73 -3.83 -12.87
N GLU A 207 -15.56 -4.98 -12.20
CA GLU A 207 -16.13 -6.25 -12.65
C GLU A 207 -17.67 -6.20 -12.53
N GLN A 208 -18.34 -6.25 -13.67
CA GLN A 208 -19.80 -6.13 -13.78
C GLN A 208 -20.50 -7.47 -13.99
N ARG A 209 -19.77 -8.52 -14.37
CA ARG A 209 -20.32 -9.85 -14.54
C ARG A 209 -20.65 -10.44 -13.18
N SER A 210 -21.77 -11.15 -13.11
CA SER A 210 -22.12 -11.93 -11.92
C SER A 210 -21.20 -13.14 -11.75
N VAL A 211 -21.20 -13.74 -10.57
CA VAL A 211 -20.44 -14.97 -10.30
C VAL A 211 -20.82 -16.12 -11.24
N TRP A 212 -22.05 -16.19 -11.70
CA TRP A 212 -22.51 -17.22 -12.63
C TRP A 212 -22.06 -17.00 -14.07
N GLU A 213 -21.76 -15.74 -14.45
CA GLU A 213 -21.23 -15.38 -15.78
C GLU A 213 -19.72 -15.47 -15.86
N ALA A 214 -19.00 -15.29 -14.72
CA ALA A 214 -17.54 -15.23 -14.68
C ALA A 214 -16.96 -16.00 -13.47
N GLN A 215 -17.46 -17.21 -13.21
CA GLN A 215 -17.10 -18.00 -12.02
C GLN A 215 -15.59 -18.11 -11.82
N ASP A 216 -14.84 -18.37 -12.88
CA ASP A 216 -13.38 -18.53 -12.82
C ASP A 216 -12.68 -17.24 -12.34
N VAL A 217 -13.17 -16.07 -12.74
CA VAL A 217 -12.66 -14.78 -12.29
C VAL A 217 -12.88 -14.61 -10.80
N TYR A 218 -14.09 -14.87 -10.32
CA TYR A 218 -14.42 -14.76 -8.90
C TYR A 218 -13.56 -15.68 -8.03
N LEU A 219 -13.33 -16.91 -8.47
CA LEU A 219 -12.46 -17.87 -7.77
C LEU A 219 -11.00 -17.40 -7.81
N LYS A 220 -10.51 -17.04 -9.01
CA LYS A 220 -9.12 -16.62 -9.24
C LYS A 220 -8.72 -15.39 -8.43
N VAL A 221 -9.61 -14.40 -8.31
CA VAL A 221 -9.36 -13.14 -7.59
C VAL A 221 -9.50 -13.30 -6.07
N SER A 222 -10.11 -14.37 -5.59
CA SER A 222 -10.40 -14.60 -4.17
C SER A 222 -9.27 -15.34 -3.45
N PRO A 223 -8.44 -14.68 -2.65
CA PRO A 223 -7.32 -15.32 -1.92
C PRO A 223 -7.79 -16.40 -0.95
N PHE A 224 -9.05 -16.41 -0.55
CA PHE A 224 -9.64 -17.47 0.27
C PHE A 224 -9.43 -18.87 -0.32
N PHE A 225 -9.54 -19.01 -1.64
CA PHE A 225 -9.37 -20.30 -2.33
C PHE A 225 -7.89 -20.73 -2.48
N TYR A 226 -6.97 -19.88 -2.06
CA TYR A 226 -5.52 -20.13 -2.05
C TYR A 226 -4.93 -20.12 -0.64
N ALA A 227 -5.78 -20.24 0.38
CA ALA A 227 -5.34 -20.24 1.78
C ALA A 227 -4.35 -21.37 2.11
N ASP A 228 -4.45 -22.51 1.41
CA ASP A 228 -3.51 -23.63 1.49
C ASP A 228 -2.10 -23.30 0.96
N LYS A 229 -2.01 -22.31 0.07
CA LYS A 229 -0.76 -21.79 -0.51
C LYS A 229 -0.14 -20.65 0.28
N MET A 230 -0.89 -20.05 1.20
CA MET A 230 -0.42 -18.92 2.02
C MET A 230 0.58 -19.40 3.09
N LYS A 231 1.85 -19.48 2.72
CA LYS A 231 2.95 -19.85 3.65
C LYS A 231 3.60 -18.64 4.32
N LEU A 232 3.41 -17.45 3.75
CA LEU A 232 3.95 -16.19 4.29
C LEU A 232 3.01 -15.63 5.36
N PRO A 233 3.56 -15.03 6.44
CA PRO A 233 2.77 -14.49 7.53
C PRO A 233 1.85 -13.35 7.09
N ILE A 234 0.57 -13.40 7.50
CA ILE A 234 -0.41 -12.34 7.26
C ILE A 234 -1.12 -11.93 8.55
N LEU A 235 -1.07 -10.63 8.86
CA LEU A 235 -1.91 -10.00 9.86
C LEU A 235 -3.18 -9.48 9.19
N ILE A 236 -4.33 -9.87 9.70
CA ILE A 236 -5.64 -9.41 9.24
C ILE A 236 -6.23 -8.52 10.34
N VAL A 237 -6.55 -7.26 10.00
CA VAL A 237 -7.21 -6.32 10.91
C VAL A 237 -8.54 -5.90 10.31
N HIS A 238 -9.61 -5.86 11.10
CA HIS A 238 -10.94 -5.52 10.57
C HIS A 238 -11.76 -4.79 11.62
N GLY A 239 -12.55 -3.79 11.18
CA GLY A 239 -13.54 -3.13 12.02
C GLY A 239 -14.74 -4.03 12.25
N ALA A 240 -15.16 -4.20 13.51
CA ALA A 240 -16.27 -5.12 13.85
C ALA A 240 -17.63 -4.64 13.32
N ASP A 241 -17.76 -3.31 13.11
CA ASP A 241 -18.99 -2.69 12.60
C ASP A 241 -18.85 -2.27 11.12
N ASP A 242 -17.93 -2.91 10.36
CA ASP A 242 -17.79 -2.66 8.93
C ASP A 242 -19.06 -3.11 8.18
N ALA A 243 -19.87 -2.14 7.80
CA ALA A 243 -21.13 -2.32 7.07
C ALA A 243 -20.95 -2.26 5.54
N ASN A 244 -19.73 -2.14 5.02
CA ASN A 244 -19.49 -2.17 3.59
C ASN A 244 -19.82 -3.57 3.04
N PRO A 245 -20.74 -3.69 2.07
CA PRO A 245 -21.22 -5.00 1.59
C PRO A 245 -20.10 -5.92 1.05
N GLY A 246 -19.04 -5.32 0.52
CA GLY A 246 -17.92 -6.08 -0.05
C GLY A 246 -16.91 -6.57 0.99
N THR A 247 -16.86 -5.95 2.16
CA THR A 247 -15.80 -6.14 3.16
C THR A 247 -16.34 -6.44 4.56
N THR A 248 -17.48 -7.10 4.66
CA THR A 248 -18.04 -7.44 5.99
C THR A 248 -17.02 -8.19 6.85
N PRO A 249 -17.09 -8.11 8.20
CA PRO A 249 -16.16 -8.78 9.13
C PRO A 249 -16.06 -10.30 8.93
N LEU A 250 -17.08 -10.91 8.37
CA LEU A 250 -17.11 -12.32 7.98
C LEU A 250 -15.96 -12.67 7.01
N GLN A 251 -15.62 -11.77 6.10
CA GLN A 251 -14.52 -11.97 5.14
C GLN A 251 -13.18 -12.24 5.85
N ALA A 252 -12.88 -11.41 6.86
CA ALA A 252 -11.64 -11.53 7.65
C ALA A 252 -11.62 -12.81 8.48
N SER A 253 -12.73 -13.10 9.17
CA SER A 253 -12.84 -14.30 10.02
C SER A 253 -12.66 -15.58 9.20
N LYS A 254 -13.29 -15.67 8.02
CA LYS A 254 -13.20 -16.87 7.18
C LYS A 254 -11.83 -17.04 6.52
N LEU A 255 -11.17 -15.98 6.12
CA LEU A 255 -9.78 -16.09 5.64
C LEU A 255 -8.84 -16.55 6.77
N TYR A 256 -8.97 -15.98 7.96
CA TYR A 256 -8.20 -16.38 9.13
C TYR A 256 -8.38 -17.88 9.44
N GLU A 257 -9.63 -18.37 9.51
CA GLU A 257 -9.93 -19.79 9.73
C GLU A 257 -9.29 -20.68 8.66
N ALA A 258 -9.40 -20.30 7.38
CA ALA A 258 -8.86 -21.07 6.27
C ALA A 258 -7.33 -21.16 6.33
N ILE A 259 -6.62 -20.03 6.57
CA ILE A 259 -5.16 -20.02 6.69
C ILE A 259 -4.71 -20.85 7.90
N ARG A 260 -5.36 -20.68 9.06
CA ARG A 260 -5.04 -21.45 10.28
C ARG A 260 -5.26 -22.94 10.09
N GLY A 261 -6.38 -23.32 9.48
CA GLY A 261 -6.71 -24.70 9.20
C GLY A 261 -5.71 -25.39 8.27
N ASN A 262 -5.07 -24.64 7.38
CA ASN A 262 -4.00 -25.12 6.49
C ASN A 262 -2.58 -24.97 7.08
N GLY A 263 -2.44 -24.65 8.38
CA GLY A 263 -1.15 -24.54 9.06
C GLY A 263 -0.37 -23.26 8.75
N GLY A 264 -0.98 -22.27 8.12
CA GLY A 264 -0.36 -20.97 7.79
C GLY A 264 -0.21 -20.07 9.03
N THR A 265 0.72 -19.13 8.96
CA THR A 265 0.96 -18.14 10.01
C THR A 265 0.06 -16.93 9.80
N THR A 266 -0.91 -16.74 10.68
CA THR A 266 -1.82 -15.60 10.62
C THR A 266 -2.29 -15.16 12.01
N ARG A 267 -2.66 -13.89 12.12
CA ARG A 267 -3.29 -13.28 13.27
C ARG A 267 -4.49 -12.48 12.80
N LEU A 268 -5.60 -12.54 13.52
CA LEU A 268 -6.79 -11.72 13.33
C LEU A 268 -6.95 -10.74 14.49
N VAL A 269 -7.12 -9.47 14.16
CA VAL A 269 -7.47 -8.40 15.12
C VAL A 269 -8.80 -7.78 14.69
N MET A 270 -9.82 -7.94 15.53
CA MET A 270 -11.11 -7.28 15.35
C MET A 270 -11.14 -6.03 16.20
N LEU A 271 -11.36 -4.87 15.57
CA LEU A 271 -11.45 -3.58 16.26
C LEU A 271 -12.91 -3.30 16.61
N PRO A 272 -13.27 -3.30 17.91
CA PRO A 272 -14.65 -3.08 18.34
C PRO A 272 -15.17 -1.73 17.89
N HIS A 273 -16.44 -1.67 17.47
CA HIS A 273 -17.13 -0.43 17.07
C HIS A 273 -16.49 0.37 15.92
N GLU A 274 -15.53 -0.21 15.22
CA GLU A 274 -14.92 0.44 14.07
C GLU A 274 -15.64 0.07 12.78
N PRO A 275 -15.97 1.07 11.95
CA PRO A 275 -16.49 0.86 10.60
C PRO A 275 -15.37 0.50 9.62
N HIS A 276 -15.64 0.63 8.32
CA HIS A 276 -14.67 0.36 7.26
C HIS A 276 -13.36 1.16 7.38
N TRP A 277 -13.44 2.43 7.83
CA TRP A 277 -12.31 3.29 8.15
C TRP A 277 -12.25 3.53 9.66
N TYR A 278 -11.15 3.18 10.29
CA TYR A 278 -11.00 3.26 11.74
C TYR A 278 -10.91 4.73 12.19
N ALA A 279 -11.75 5.11 13.13
CA ALA A 279 -11.91 6.49 13.60
C ALA A 279 -11.33 6.71 14.99
N ALA A 280 -11.52 5.77 15.92
CA ALA A 280 -11.06 5.94 17.29
C ALA A 280 -9.53 5.98 17.36
N LYS A 281 -9.01 6.84 18.22
CA LYS A 281 -7.57 6.98 18.46
C LYS A 281 -6.97 5.65 18.92
N GLU A 282 -7.61 4.99 19.86
CA GLU A 282 -7.19 3.73 20.47
C GLU A 282 -7.10 2.62 19.42
N SER A 283 -8.06 2.54 18.53
CA SER A 283 -8.07 1.58 17.41
C SER A 283 -6.93 1.84 16.44
N ASN A 284 -6.65 3.11 16.14
CA ASN A 284 -5.53 3.49 15.28
C ASN A 284 -4.17 3.21 15.93
N GLU A 285 -4.04 3.45 17.23
CA GLU A 285 -2.85 3.13 18.01
C GLU A 285 -2.64 1.61 18.07
N GLN A 286 -3.70 0.84 18.32
CA GLN A 286 -3.65 -0.63 18.29
C GLN A 286 -3.23 -1.14 16.91
N LEU A 287 -3.78 -0.60 15.82
CA LEU A 287 -3.38 -0.97 14.47
C LEU A 287 -1.87 -0.74 14.24
N VAL A 288 -1.36 0.46 14.59
CA VAL A 288 0.06 0.78 14.42
C VAL A 288 0.94 -0.16 15.24
N TYR A 289 0.56 -0.44 16.48
CA TYR A 289 1.26 -1.39 17.35
C TYR A 289 1.32 -2.80 16.75
N GLU A 290 0.20 -3.30 16.25
CA GLU A 290 0.12 -4.63 15.62
C GLU A 290 0.94 -4.68 14.31
N MET A 291 0.85 -3.64 13.48
CA MET A 291 1.65 -3.52 12.26
C MET A 291 3.14 -3.52 12.56
N LEU A 292 3.57 -2.72 13.53
CA LEU A 292 4.97 -2.61 13.92
C LEU A 292 5.50 -3.95 14.41
N ARG A 293 4.80 -4.59 15.36
CA ARG A 293 5.19 -5.91 15.86
C ARG A 293 5.26 -6.95 14.77
N TRP A 294 4.27 -6.96 13.86
CA TRP A 294 4.21 -7.93 12.76
C TRP A 294 5.38 -7.77 11.80
N PHE A 295 5.61 -6.56 11.33
CA PHE A 295 6.69 -6.30 10.40
C PHE A 295 8.07 -6.39 11.07
N ASP A 296 8.23 -5.99 12.33
CA ASP A 296 9.50 -6.21 13.04
C ASP A 296 9.83 -7.69 13.15
N THR A 297 8.83 -8.54 13.44
CA THR A 297 9.04 -9.99 13.56
C THR A 297 9.33 -10.65 12.22
N TYR A 298 8.53 -10.37 11.19
CA TYR A 298 8.52 -11.15 9.96
C TYR A 298 9.20 -10.48 8.76
N VAL A 299 9.58 -9.21 8.88
CA VAL A 299 10.27 -8.47 7.81
C VAL A 299 11.63 -7.97 8.29
N LYS A 300 11.66 -7.06 9.29
CA LYS A 300 12.88 -6.37 9.70
C LYS A 300 13.90 -7.30 10.34
N ASN A 301 13.45 -8.14 11.28
CA ASN A 301 14.28 -9.07 12.04
C ASN A 301 14.11 -10.53 11.58
N ALA A 302 13.47 -10.75 10.43
CA ALA A 302 13.32 -12.09 9.88
C ALA A 302 14.69 -12.69 9.53
N PRO A 303 14.90 -14.00 9.75
CA PRO A 303 16.12 -14.66 9.30
C PRO A 303 16.21 -14.59 7.76
N PRO A 304 17.41 -14.70 7.17
CA PRO A 304 17.54 -14.80 5.72
C PRO A 304 16.64 -15.89 5.13
N ARG A 305 16.18 -15.69 3.89
CA ARG A 305 15.42 -16.74 3.20
C ARG A 305 16.30 -17.97 3.03
N THR A 306 15.79 -19.15 3.38
CA THR A 306 16.44 -20.38 3.02
C THR A 306 16.44 -20.47 1.48
N PRO A 307 17.61 -20.65 0.82
CA PRO A 307 17.62 -20.86 -0.62
C PRO A 307 16.67 -22.02 -0.96
N ALA A 308 15.84 -21.82 -1.99
CA ALA A 308 15.05 -22.92 -2.50
C ALA A 308 16.02 -24.07 -2.79
N ALA A 309 15.75 -25.27 -2.23
CA ALA A 309 16.52 -26.45 -2.57
C ALA A 309 16.51 -26.53 -4.11
N THR A 310 17.68 -26.36 -4.72
CA THR A 310 17.86 -26.61 -6.15
C THR A 310 17.33 -28.01 -6.39
N ALA A 311 16.24 -28.14 -7.12
CA ALA A 311 15.80 -29.44 -7.58
C ALA A 311 17.00 -30.08 -8.28
N ALA A 312 17.48 -31.18 -7.73
CA ALA A 312 18.55 -31.96 -8.38
C ALA A 312 18.06 -32.37 -9.76
N PRO A 313 18.96 -32.37 -10.77
CA PRO A 313 18.59 -32.67 -12.16
C PRO A 313 18.02 -34.08 -12.35
#